data_cab06009f379c2965fa8616555416ccb
#
_entry.id   cab06009f379c2965fa8616555416ccb
#
_cell.length_a   1.000
_cell.length_b   1.000
_cell.length_c   1.000
_cell.angle_alpha   90.00
_cell.angle_beta   90.00
_cell.angle_gamma   90.00
#
_symmetry.space_group_name_H-M   'P 1'
#
loop_
_entity.id
_entity.type
_entity.pdbx_description
1 polymer ?
#
loop_
_entity_poly.entity_id
_entity_poly.type
_entity_poly.pdbx_seq_one_letter_code
_entity_poly.pdbx_strand_id
1 'polypeptide(L)'
;MEKEQINQLLDKQRQYFYSGATLDLDFRISALKRLRASIRKHEDQIHAALKKDLGKSNFESYMCETGLVLSEITHMLKNIRSYAKEQTVPTPLAQFHSHSFRKPSPYGVVLIMSPWNYPFLLTIEPLVDAIAAGNTVILKPSAYSPATSEVIRLLIHECFDEKYVATVTGGRAENTHLLSLHFDYIFFTGSQSVGKEVMRKASEHLTPVTLELGGKSPCIVDKTANLRLAAKRILFGKFLNCGQTCVAQDYIYCDPEIKEALVAELRRQITRQYGKEALKNRNYGKIINEKHFDRINSLIDPSKTVCGGGSNRETLQIEPTVLDNVTFEDPVMQQEIFGPVLPVLTYDSLGGAVTKINSMAHPLALYIFTEDEKNAREVTSRCGFGGGCINDVLIHLATSNMGFGGFGESGMGSYHGIDGFRTFSHYKSIVDKKTWIDLPMRYQKYRKIYEKMVRLFMR
;
A
#
# COMPACT_ATOMS: atom_id res chain seq x y z
N MET A 1 23.31 -7.13 9.93
CA MET A 1 23.13 -7.96 11.16
C MET A 1 23.45 -9.39 10.78
N GLU A 2 24.23 -10.10 11.60
CA GLU A 2 24.56 -11.51 11.34
C GLU A 2 23.32 -12.41 11.46
N LYS A 3 23.28 -13.52 10.72
CA LYS A 3 22.12 -14.45 10.71
C LYS A 3 21.73 -14.93 12.10
N GLU A 4 22.71 -15.27 12.91
CA GLU A 4 22.48 -15.74 14.27
C GLU A 4 21.83 -14.66 15.16
N GLN A 5 22.23 -13.40 14.99
CA GLN A 5 21.61 -12.27 15.71
C GLN A 5 20.14 -12.08 15.29
N ILE A 6 19.82 -12.30 14.00
CA ILE A 6 18.44 -12.21 13.50
C ILE A 6 17.60 -13.35 14.11
N ASN A 7 18.13 -14.57 14.20
CA ASN A 7 17.46 -15.70 14.84
C ASN A 7 17.15 -15.41 16.31
N GLN A 8 18.17 -14.96 17.06
CA GLN A 8 18.01 -14.60 18.46
C GLN A 8 17.01 -13.46 18.68
N LEU A 9 16.99 -12.48 17.77
CA LEU A 9 16.02 -11.39 17.79
C LEU A 9 14.58 -11.91 17.62
N LEU A 10 14.35 -12.80 16.65
CA LEU A 10 13.05 -13.42 16.41
C LEU A 10 12.59 -14.21 17.65
N ASP A 11 13.49 -14.99 18.27
CA ASP A 11 13.18 -15.75 19.48
C ASP A 11 12.83 -14.84 20.66
N LYS A 12 13.59 -13.76 20.87
CA LYS A 12 13.28 -12.74 21.90
C LYS A 12 11.90 -12.12 21.68
N GLN A 13 11.55 -11.77 20.44
CA GLN A 13 10.25 -11.20 20.11
C GLN A 13 9.12 -12.20 20.34
N ARG A 14 9.33 -13.46 20.00
CA ARG A 14 8.35 -14.53 20.21
C ARG A 14 8.11 -14.78 21.71
N GLN A 15 9.17 -14.83 22.52
CA GLN A 15 9.06 -14.93 23.98
C GLN A 15 8.33 -13.73 24.58
N TYR A 16 8.65 -12.51 24.10
CA TYR A 16 7.99 -11.30 24.58
C TYR A 16 6.50 -11.28 24.20
N PHE A 17 6.15 -11.70 23.00
CA PHE A 17 4.76 -11.84 22.57
C PHE A 17 4.00 -12.82 23.47
N TYR A 18 4.57 -13.99 23.73
CA TYR A 18 3.94 -15.00 24.59
C TYR A 18 3.83 -14.60 26.07
N SER A 19 4.58 -13.61 26.52
CA SER A 19 4.39 -13.05 27.87
C SER A 19 3.05 -12.32 28.03
N GLY A 20 2.37 -12.01 26.91
CA GLY A 20 1.10 -11.26 26.89
C GLY A 20 1.25 -9.74 27.07
N ALA A 21 2.47 -9.21 27.17
CA ALA A 21 2.72 -7.78 27.43
C ALA A 21 2.08 -6.86 26.36
N THR A 22 1.98 -7.32 25.10
CA THR A 22 1.39 -6.56 24.00
C THR A 22 -0.14 -6.62 23.94
N LEU A 23 -0.79 -7.42 24.79
CA LEU A 23 -2.26 -7.56 24.80
C LEU A 23 -2.94 -6.38 25.49
N ASP A 24 -2.27 -5.69 26.38
CA ASP A 24 -2.80 -4.51 27.05
C ASP A 24 -2.97 -3.34 26.08
N LEU A 25 -4.17 -2.77 26.03
CA LEU A 25 -4.46 -1.63 25.14
C LEU A 25 -3.75 -0.34 25.56
N ASP A 26 -3.56 -0.10 26.85
CA ASP A 26 -2.86 1.11 27.30
C ASP A 26 -1.36 1.04 26.98
N PHE A 27 -0.78 -0.15 26.99
CA PHE A 27 0.56 -0.40 26.48
C PHE A 27 0.69 -0.01 25.00
N ARG A 28 -0.24 -0.49 24.14
CA ARG A 28 -0.26 -0.18 22.69
C ARG A 28 -0.48 1.31 22.42
N ILE A 29 -1.41 1.94 23.12
CA ILE A 29 -1.69 3.38 23.04
C ILE A 29 -0.43 4.18 23.44
N SER A 30 0.26 3.78 24.49
CA SER A 30 1.50 4.41 24.93
C SER A 30 2.62 4.26 23.90
N ALA A 31 2.74 3.08 23.26
CA ALA A 31 3.67 2.80 22.18
C ALA A 31 3.44 3.73 20.98
N LEU A 32 2.18 3.86 20.51
CA LEU A 32 1.81 4.77 19.41
C LEU A 32 2.06 6.24 19.76
N LYS A 33 1.81 6.65 20.99
CA LYS A 33 2.10 8.03 21.45
C LYS A 33 3.61 8.33 21.45
N ARG A 34 4.44 7.38 21.90
CA ARG A 34 5.91 7.52 21.85
C ARG A 34 6.40 7.63 20.42
N LEU A 35 5.93 6.75 19.52
CA LEU A 35 6.27 6.80 18.10
C LEU A 35 5.91 8.15 17.48
N ARG A 36 4.69 8.65 17.72
CA ARG A 36 4.24 9.97 17.24
C ARG A 36 5.12 11.11 17.74
N ALA A 37 5.49 11.07 19.01
CA ALA A 37 6.34 12.12 19.61
C ALA A 37 7.75 12.10 19.00
N SER A 38 8.33 10.91 18.81
CA SER A 38 9.65 10.75 18.20
C SER A 38 9.66 11.17 16.72
N ILE A 39 8.64 10.84 15.93
CA ILE A 39 8.51 11.32 14.55
C ILE A 39 8.52 12.84 14.48
N ARG A 40 7.73 13.50 15.33
CA ARG A 40 7.70 14.97 15.39
C ARG A 40 9.03 15.59 15.82
N LYS A 41 9.71 14.97 16.77
CA LYS A 41 11.02 15.41 17.26
C LYS A 41 12.10 15.32 16.17
N HIS A 42 12.04 14.29 15.32
CA HIS A 42 13.04 13.98 14.31
C HIS A 42 12.60 14.33 12.88
N GLU A 43 11.55 15.14 12.69
CA GLU A 43 10.98 15.47 11.38
C GLU A 43 12.03 16.01 10.40
N ASP A 44 12.87 16.94 10.83
CA ASP A 44 13.94 17.51 9.98
C ASP A 44 14.96 16.47 9.55
N GLN A 45 15.29 15.50 10.42
CA GLN A 45 16.23 14.43 10.09
C GLN A 45 15.62 13.45 9.09
N ILE A 46 14.33 13.15 9.23
CA ILE A 46 13.58 12.31 8.28
C ILE A 46 13.54 13.00 6.91
N HIS A 47 13.21 14.29 6.87
CA HIS A 47 13.18 15.06 5.62
C HIS A 47 14.55 15.18 4.97
N ALA A 48 15.62 15.38 5.74
CA ALA A 48 16.98 15.40 5.22
C ALA A 48 17.39 14.05 4.61
N ALA A 49 16.98 12.94 5.22
CA ALA A 49 17.23 11.60 4.70
C ALA A 49 16.46 11.33 3.38
N LEU A 50 15.18 11.70 3.32
CA LEU A 50 14.35 11.59 2.11
C LEU A 50 14.90 12.45 0.97
N LYS A 51 15.39 13.65 1.28
CA LYS A 51 16.08 14.50 0.30
C LYS A 51 17.37 13.85 -0.20
N LYS A 52 18.15 13.24 0.67
CA LYS A 52 19.40 12.56 0.30
C LYS A 52 19.13 11.36 -0.63
N ASP A 53 18.15 10.53 -0.30
CA ASP A 53 17.84 9.31 -1.07
C ASP A 53 17.10 9.62 -2.37
N LEU A 54 16.04 10.44 -2.33
CA LEU A 54 15.09 10.65 -3.43
C LEU A 54 15.03 12.08 -3.99
N GLY A 55 15.75 13.03 -3.37
CA GLY A 55 15.68 14.43 -3.78
C GLY A 55 14.38 15.14 -3.35
N LYS A 56 13.52 14.51 -2.54
CA LYS A 56 12.25 15.09 -2.11
C LYS A 56 12.44 16.42 -1.37
N SER A 57 11.60 17.40 -1.70
CA SER A 57 11.51 18.65 -0.91
C SER A 57 10.91 18.38 0.46
N ASN A 58 11.12 19.28 1.44
CA ASN A 58 10.50 19.15 2.76
C ASN A 58 8.97 19.14 2.66
N PHE A 59 8.39 19.92 1.74
CA PHE A 59 6.95 19.94 1.52
C PHE A 59 6.43 18.58 1.05
N GLU A 60 7.08 17.98 0.03
CA GLU A 60 6.72 16.68 -0.48
C GLU A 60 6.95 15.58 0.57
N SER A 61 8.06 15.63 1.33
CA SER A 61 8.35 14.71 2.42
C SER A 61 7.27 14.72 3.49
N TYR A 62 6.78 15.90 3.87
CA TYR A 62 5.68 16.03 4.82
C TYR A 62 4.37 15.51 4.22
N MET A 63 3.99 16.03 3.04
CA MET A 63 2.72 15.73 2.41
C MET A 63 2.52 14.24 2.13
N CYS A 64 3.59 13.54 1.71
CA CYS A 64 3.51 12.17 1.20
C CYS A 64 4.08 11.11 2.15
N GLU A 65 4.75 11.50 3.23
CA GLU A 65 5.35 10.53 4.15
C GLU A 65 5.05 10.87 5.61
N THR A 66 5.72 11.84 6.24
CA THR A 66 5.56 12.08 7.68
C THR A 66 4.14 12.51 8.06
N GLY A 67 3.50 13.34 7.26
CA GLY A 67 2.14 13.82 7.51
C GLY A 67 1.09 12.71 7.46
N LEU A 68 1.20 11.79 6.48
CA LEU A 68 0.30 10.64 6.36
C LEU A 68 0.46 9.68 7.56
N VAL A 69 1.70 9.34 7.92
CA VAL A 69 1.98 8.54 9.13
C VAL A 69 1.41 9.17 10.40
N LEU A 70 1.60 10.47 10.58
CA LEU A 70 1.06 11.19 11.75
C LEU A 70 -0.48 11.19 11.77
N SER A 71 -1.10 11.26 10.58
CA SER A 71 -2.55 11.14 10.41
C SER A 71 -3.03 9.75 10.80
N GLU A 72 -2.38 8.68 10.30
CA GLU A 72 -2.72 7.29 10.63
C GLU A 72 -2.57 7.01 12.13
N ILE A 73 -1.45 7.43 12.75
CA ILE A 73 -1.28 7.30 14.20
C ILE A 73 -2.41 8.00 14.95
N THR A 74 -2.81 9.20 14.51
CA THR A 74 -3.87 9.97 15.15
C THR A 74 -5.23 9.28 15.01
N HIS A 75 -5.54 8.76 13.83
CA HIS A 75 -6.73 7.95 13.55
C HIS A 75 -6.75 6.69 14.43
N MET A 76 -5.65 5.96 14.48
CA MET A 76 -5.52 4.74 15.26
C MET A 76 -5.68 5.00 16.76
N LEU A 77 -5.04 6.04 17.32
CA LEU A 77 -5.19 6.44 18.72
C LEU A 77 -6.63 6.78 19.10
N LYS A 78 -7.41 7.34 18.17
CA LYS A 78 -8.82 7.66 18.39
C LYS A 78 -9.70 6.42 18.39
N ASN A 79 -9.38 5.42 17.59
CA ASN A 79 -10.28 4.32 17.27
C ASN A 79 -9.87 2.96 17.87
N ILE A 80 -8.62 2.77 18.30
CA ILE A 80 -8.05 1.48 18.74
C ILE A 80 -8.91 0.77 19.79
N ARG A 81 -9.48 1.51 20.75
CA ARG A 81 -10.36 0.94 21.78
C ARG A 81 -11.65 0.37 21.20
N SER A 82 -12.15 0.95 20.11
CA SER A 82 -13.31 0.44 19.37
C SER A 82 -12.95 -0.78 18.53
N TYR A 83 -11.82 -0.72 17.84
CA TYR A 83 -11.36 -1.80 16.96
C TYR A 83 -11.03 -3.08 17.74
N ALA A 84 -10.47 -2.95 18.93
CA ALA A 84 -10.09 -4.06 19.79
C ALA A 84 -11.27 -4.70 20.57
N LYS A 85 -12.48 -4.13 20.51
CA LYS A 85 -13.66 -4.69 21.18
C LYS A 85 -14.09 -6.00 20.55
N GLU A 86 -14.62 -6.87 21.40
CA GLU A 86 -15.38 -8.04 20.99
C GLU A 86 -16.63 -7.61 20.22
N GLN A 87 -16.90 -8.29 19.11
CA GLN A 87 -18.04 -8.02 18.23
C GLN A 87 -19.11 -9.08 18.46
N THR A 88 -20.14 -8.77 19.22
CA THR A 88 -21.30 -9.66 19.42
C THR A 88 -21.97 -9.93 18.08
N VAL A 89 -22.30 -11.18 17.82
CA VAL A 89 -23.04 -11.62 16.64
C VAL A 89 -24.29 -12.39 17.05
N PRO A 90 -25.32 -12.46 16.19
CA PRO A 90 -26.53 -13.24 16.48
C PRO A 90 -26.18 -14.69 16.82
N THR A 91 -26.74 -15.18 17.93
CA THR A 91 -26.64 -16.59 18.34
C THR A 91 -27.86 -17.35 17.86
N PRO A 92 -27.73 -18.43 17.08
CA PRO A 92 -28.85 -19.24 16.64
C PRO A 92 -29.64 -19.82 17.83
N LEU A 93 -30.97 -19.91 17.71
CA LEU A 93 -31.84 -20.43 18.76
C LEU A 93 -31.46 -21.85 19.16
N ALA A 94 -30.96 -22.66 18.25
CA ALA A 94 -30.43 -24.00 18.52
C ALA A 94 -29.27 -24.03 19.53
N GLN A 95 -28.64 -22.90 19.78
CA GLN A 95 -27.52 -22.74 20.74
C GLN A 95 -27.99 -22.05 22.04
N PHE A 96 -29.27 -21.91 22.27
CA PHE A 96 -29.83 -21.32 23.50
C PHE A 96 -29.34 -22.08 24.75
N HIS A 97 -28.83 -21.48 25.78
CA HIS A 97 -28.53 -20.10 26.09
C HIS A 97 -27.03 -19.85 25.91
N SER A 98 -26.67 -19.10 24.90
CA SER A 98 -25.24 -18.80 24.57
C SER A 98 -25.09 -17.33 24.15
N HIS A 99 -23.88 -16.83 24.26
CA HIS A 99 -23.43 -15.55 23.70
C HIS A 99 -22.35 -15.81 22.66
N SER A 100 -22.59 -15.41 21.41
CA SER A 100 -21.65 -15.57 20.30
C SER A 100 -20.97 -14.24 20.00
N PHE A 101 -19.65 -14.26 19.85
CA PHE A 101 -18.88 -13.07 19.54
C PHE A 101 -17.60 -13.40 18.76
N ARG A 102 -17.10 -12.38 18.05
CA ARG A 102 -15.79 -12.40 17.37
C ARG A 102 -14.82 -11.55 18.18
N LYS A 103 -13.63 -12.06 18.44
CA LYS A 103 -12.61 -11.40 19.22
C LYS A 103 -11.34 -11.22 18.39
N PRO A 104 -10.88 -9.96 18.11
CA PRO A 104 -9.61 -9.74 17.46
C PRO A 104 -8.45 -10.22 18.36
N SER A 105 -7.46 -10.84 17.75
CA SER A 105 -6.27 -11.36 18.41
C SER A 105 -5.07 -11.10 17.51
N PRO A 106 -3.94 -10.56 18.00
CA PRO A 106 -2.73 -10.42 17.20
C PRO A 106 -2.26 -11.78 16.66
N TYR A 107 -1.59 -11.78 15.52
CA TYR A 107 -0.96 -12.98 14.97
C TYR A 107 0.22 -13.44 15.80
N GLY A 108 1.14 -12.55 16.13
CA GLY A 108 2.38 -12.87 16.83
C GLY A 108 3.54 -11.98 16.45
N VAL A 109 4.61 -12.57 15.91
CA VAL A 109 5.76 -11.83 15.37
C VAL A 109 5.55 -11.57 13.89
N VAL A 110 5.50 -10.29 13.52
CA VAL A 110 5.23 -9.81 12.16
C VAL A 110 6.52 -9.34 11.50
N LEU A 111 6.74 -9.73 10.25
CA LEU A 111 7.76 -9.16 9.38
C LEU A 111 7.13 -8.11 8.46
N ILE A 112 7.65 -6.87 8.47
CA ILE A 112 7.29 -5.81 7.53
C ILE A 112 8.49 -5.52 6.64
N MET A 113 8.35 -5.80 5.33
CA MET A 113 9.37 -5.54 4.33
C MET A 113 8.91 -4.40 3.43
N SER A 114 9.62 -3.28 3.46
CA SER A 114 9.20 -2.05 2.79
C SER A 114 10.10 -1.65 1.62
N PRO A 115 9.55 -0.93 0.61
CA PRO A 115 10.25 -0.48 -0.57
C PRO A 115 11.03 0.82 -0.33
N TRP A 116 11.62 1.34 -1.40
CA TRP A 116 12.49 2.51 -1.37
C TRP A 116 11.83 3.81 -1.86
N ASN A 117 10.64 3.77 -2.44
CA ASN A 117 10.02 4.93 -3.10
C ASN A 117 9.29 5.89 -2.13
N TYR A 118 8.65 5.37 -1.11
CA TYR A 118 8.14 6.09 0.05
C TYR A 118 8.63 5.37 1.30
N PRO A 119 9.95 5.41 1.56
CA PRO A 119 10.58 4.49 2.49
C PRO A 119 10.16 4.71 3.93
N PHE A 120 9.85 5.94 4.33
CA PHE A 120 9.36 6.24 5.67
C PHE A 120 7.90 5.83 5.85
N LEU A 121 7.02 6.30 4.96
CA LEU A 121 5.58 5.98 4.99
C LEU A 121 5.35 4.47 4.99
N LEU A 122 5.85 3.79 3.96
CA LEU A 122 5.58 2.36 3.73
C LEU A 122 6.30 1.42 4.71
N THR A 123 7.17 1.95 5.59
CA THR A 123 7.70 1.21 6.73
C THR A 123 6.89 1.46 8.01
N ILE A 124 6.55 2.72 8.27
CA ILE A 124 5.99 3.11 9.57
C ILE A 124 4.47 2.97 9.63
N GLU A 125 3.76 3.15 8.52
CA GLU A 125 2.29 3.03 8.52
C GLU A 125 1.84 1.58 8.81
N PRO A 126 2.35 0.52 8.15
CA PRO A 126 2.04 -0.85 8.54
C PRO A 126 2.51 -1.20 9.96
N LEU A 127 3.59 -0.58 10.46
CA LEU A 127 4.01 -0.72 11.85
C LEU A 127 2.98 -0.17 12.83
N VAL A 128 2.36 0.98 12.53
CA VAL A 128 1.29 1.57 13.35
C VAL A 128 0.13 0.59 13.50
N ASP A 129 -0.28 -0.02 12.41
CA ASP A 129 -1.38 -0.99 12.38
C ASP A 129 -1.02 -2.27 13.15
N ALA A 130 0.20 -2.80 12.95
CA ALA A 130 0.68 -3.99 13.65
C ALA A 130 0.79 -3.78 15.16
N ILE A 131 1.27 -2.60 15.61
CA ILE A 131 1.31 -2.20 17.03
C ILE A 131 -0.11 -2.12 17.59
N ALA A 132 -1.02 -1.47 16.86
CA ALA A 132 -2.41 -1.31 17.28
C ALA A 132 -3.11 -2.66 17.46
N ALA A 133 -2.84 -3.62 16.58
CA ALA A 133 -3.35 -4.98 16.68
C ALA A 133 -2.73 -5.79 17.83
N GLY A 134 -1.53 -5.42 18.31
CA GLY A 134 -0.85 -6.04 19.46
C GLY A 134 0.24 -7.04 19.09
N ASN A 135 0.82 -6.94 17.91
CA ASN A 135 1.93 -7.78 17.47
C ASN A 135 3.29 -7.25 17.95
N THR A 136 4.31 -8.10 17.93
CA THR A 136 5.71 -7.71 17.88
C THR A 136 6.16 -7.62 16.43
N VAL A 137 7.15 -6.79 16.12
CA VAL A 137 7.45 -6.45 14.71
C VAL A 137 8.95 -6.42 14.44
N ILE A 138 9.35 -7.07 13.34
CA ILE A 138 10.66 -6.89 12.72
C ILE A 138 10.44 -6.08 11.42
N LEU A 139 11.08 -4.91 11.35
CA LEU A 139 11.09 -4.05 10.17
C LEU A 139 12.29 -4.35 9.30
N LYS A 140 12.07 -4.46 7.99
CA LYS A 140 13.13 -4.58 7.00
C LYS A 140 13.00 -3.48 5.94
N PRO A 141 13.47 -2.24 6.23
CA PRO A 141 13.47 -1.18 5.25
C PRO A 141 14.43 -1.46 4.08
N SER A 142 14.21 -0.81 2.96
CA SER A 142 14.96 -1.04 1.73
C SER A 142 16.42 -0.60 1.82
N ALA A 143 17.33 -1.41 1.32
CA ALA A 143 18.74 -1.03 1.17
C ALA A 143 18.98 0.05 0.09
N TYR A 144 18.00 0.30 -0.79
CA TYR A 144 18.13 1.33 -1.85
C TYR A 144 17.89 2.75 -1.32
N SER A 145 17.25 2.89 -0.14
CA SER A 145 17.09 4.17 0.57
C SER A 145 17.88 4.17 1.89
N PRO A 146 19.23 4.15 1.84
CA PRO A 146 20.06 3.89 3.02
C PRO A 146 19.98 5.00 4.09
N ALA A 147 19.84 6.26 3.68
CA ALA A 147 19.72 7.37 4.63
C ALA A 147 18.41 7.29 5.42
N THR A 148 17.30 7.03 4.74
CA THR A 148 15.99 6.89 5.38
C THR A 148 15.93 5.62 6.25
N SER A 149 16.51 4.51 5.78
CA SER A 149 16.59 3.26 6.55
C SER A 149 17.35 3.44 7.86
N GLU A 150 18.43 4.22 7.85
CA GLU A 150 19.19 4.52 9.08
C GLU A 150 18.40 5.41 10.04
N VAL A 151 17.72 6.45 9.55
CA VAL A 151 16.86 7.29 10.41
C VAL A 151 15.73 6.45 11.03
N ILE A 152 15.09 5.55 10.25
CA ILE A 152 14.09 4.62 10.79
C ILE A 152 14.69 3.76 11.89
N ARG A 153 15.88 3.17 11.69
CA ARG A 153 16.56 2.34 12.68
C ARG A 153 16.79 3.09 13.98
N LEU A 154 17.31 4.32 13.91
CA LEU A 154 17.57 5.17 15.08
C LEU A 154 16.26 5.52 15.82
N LEU A 155 15.23 5.91 15.09
CA LEU A 155 13.92 6.26 15.62
C LEU A 155 13.27 5.08 16.35
N ILE A 156 13.32 3.89 15.75
CA ILE A 156 12.75 2.67 16.34
C ILE A 156 13.53 2.28 17.61
N HIS A 157 14.85 2.35 17.57
CA HIS A 157 15.69 2.07 18.75
C HIS A 157 15.46 3.06 19.91
N GLU A 158 15.17 4.34 19.61
CA GLU A 158 14.78 5.33 20.64
C GLU A 158 13.40 5.01 21.24
N CYS A 159 12.46 4.52 20.42
CA CYS A 159 11.09 4.30 20.85
C CYS A 159 10.83 2.99 21.57
N PHE A 160 11.54 1.92 21.19
CA PHE A 160 11.18 0.55 21.54
C PHE A 160 12.38 -0.31 21.89
N ASP A 161 12.15 -1.24 22.82
CA ASP A 161 13.05 -2.36 23.04
C ASP A 161 12.99 -3.32 21.83
N GLU A 162 14.13 -3.90 21.44
CA GLU A 162 14.23 -4.80 20.27
C GLU A 162 13.33 -6.04 20.38
N LYS A 163 13.04 -6.49 21.61
CA LYS A 163 12.11 -7.61 21.84
C LYS A 163 10.65 -7.26 21.47
N TYR A 164 10.33 -5.99 21.25
CA TYR A 164 9.00 -5.52 20.84
C TYR A 164 8.97 -5.08 19.39
N VAL A 165 9.78 -4.07 19.04
CA VAL A 165 9.92 -3.60 17.66
C VAL A 165 11.40 -3.43 17.34
N ALA A 166 11.85 -4.06 16.28
CA ALA A 166 13.25 -3.99 15.85
C ALA A 166 13.38 -3.70 14.36
N THR A 167 14.54 -3.18 13.95
CA THR A 167 14.87 -2.92 12.54
C THR A 167 16.09 -3.75 12.15
N VAL A 168 15.93 -4.57 11.11
CA VAL A 168 17.01 -5.29 10.44
C VAL A 168 17.36 -4.54 9.14
N THR A 169 18.49 -3.85 9.11
CA THR A 169 19.03 -3.24 7.91
C THR A 169 19.85 -4.23 7.10
N GLY A 170 20.03 -3.97 5.81
CA GLY A 170 20.83 -4.82 4.92
C GLY A 170 20.15 -5.06 3.57
N GLY A 171 20.76 -5.92 2.77
CA GLY A 171 20.37 -6.16 1.37
C GLY A 171 19.72 -7.52 1.13
N ARG A 172 20.14 -8.13 0.00
CA ARG A 172 19.56 -9.42 -0.46
C ARG A 172 19.81 -10.56 0.54
N ALA A 173 20.98 -10.59 1.18
CA ALA A 173 21.35 -11.67 2.11
C ALA A 173 20.40 -11.70 3.32
N GLU A 174 20.15 -10.53 3.92
CA GLU A 174 19.22 -10.38 5.05
C GLU A 174 17.78 -10.67 4.63
N ASN A 175 17.34 -10.20 3.45
CA ASN A 175 16.00 -10.50 2.92
C ASN A 175 15.78 -12.01 2.77
N THR A 176 16.74 -12.71 2.14
CA THR A 176 16.66 -14.16 1.94
C THR A 176 16.64 -14.90 3.29
N HIS A 177 17.45 -14.47 4.24
CA HIS A 177 17.47 -15.09 5.56
C HIS A 177 16.17 -14.85 6.33
N LEU A 178 15.67 -13.62 6.40
CA LEU A 178 14.38 -13.31 7.03
C LEU A 178 13.24 -14.14 6.45
N LEU A 179 13.17 -14.24 5.12
CA LEU A 179 12.13 -15.02 4.45
C LEU A 179 12.27 -16.56 4.64
N SER A 180 13.41 -17.05 5.13
CA SER A 180 13.57 -18.46 5.51
C SER A 180 13.13 -18.76 6.95
N LEU A 181 12.79 -17.74 7.74
CA LEU A 181 12.36 -17.87 9.12
C LEU A 181 10.83 -17.92 9.23
N HIS A 182 10.34 -18.54 10.30
CA HIS A 182 8.92 -18.62 10.59
C HIS A 182 8.43 -17.35 11.30
N PHE A 183 7.74 -16.49 10.54
CA PHE A 183 6.93 -15.38 11.06
C PHE A 183 5.46 -15.77 11.14
N ASP A 184 4.71 -15.10 12.00
CA ASP A 184 3.28 -15.36 12.16
C ASP A 184 2.44 -14.54 11.16
N TYR A 185 3.04 -13.50 10.56
CA TYR A 185 2.49 -12.70 9.45
C TYR A 185 3.62 -12.00 8.68
N ILE A 186 3.47 -11.83 7.36
CA ILE A 186 4.38 -11.04 6.54
C ILE A 186 3.60 -9.96 5.78
N PHE A 187 4.00 -8.71 5.96
CA PHE A 187 3.54 -7.57 5.17
C PHE A 187 4.66 -7.13 4.22
N PHE A 188 4.40 -7.17 2.94
CA PHE A 188 5.40 -6.84 1.92
C PHE A 188 4.85 -5.80 0.95
N THR A 189 5.64 -4.74 0.70
CA THR A 189 5.40 -3.78 -0.37
C THR A 189 6.59 -3.77 -1.32
N GLY A 190 6.35 -3.94 -2.62
CA GLY A 190 7.43 -3.94 -3.62
C GLY A 190 7.02 -4.48 -4.99
N SER A 191 7.98 -5.02 -5.74
CA SER A 191 7.73 -5.55 -7.08
C SER A 191 7.00 -6.90 -7.06
N GLN A 192 6.23 -7.18 -8.12
CA GLN A 192 5.53 -8.44 -8.31
C GLN A 192 6.46 -9.67 -8.24
N SER A 193 7.67 -9.56 -8.80
CA SER A 193 8.64 -10.67 -8.78
C SER A 193 9.10 -11.02 -7.36
N VAL A 194 9.33 -10.02 -6.52
CA VAL A 194 9.69 -10.23 -5.11
C VAL A 194 8.47 -10.65 -4.29
N GLY A 195 7.27 -10.11 -4.57
CA GLY A 195 6.03 -10.54 -3.94
C GLY A 195 5.74 -12.03 -4.14
N LYS A 196 5.95 -12.55 -5.34
CA LYS A 196 5.86 -13.99 -5.63
C LYS A 196 6.88 -14.81 -4.81
N GLU A 197 8.10 -14.31 -4.63
CA GLU A 197 9.11 -14.97 -3.78
C GLU A 197 8.71 -14.94 -2.30
N VAL A 198 8.20 -13.82 -1.81
CA VAL A 198 7.66 -13.71 -0.43
C VAL A 198 6.55 -14.75 -0.23
N MET A 199 5.57 -14.81 -1.13
CA MET A 199 4.46 -15.77 -1.06
C MET A 199 4.96 -17.22 -1.08
N ARG A 200 5.92 -17.54 -1.97
CA ARG A 200 6.52 -18.87 -2.06
C ARG A 200 7.21 -19.26 -0.75
N LYS A 201 7.95 -18.33 -0.13
CA LYS A 201 8.62 -18.57 1.14
C LYS A 201 7.65 -18.66 2.32
N ALA A 202 6.66 -17.82 2.36
CA ALA A 202 5.61 -17.85 3.38
C ALA A 202 4.85 -19.20 3.39
N SER A 203 4.65 -19.80 2.20
CA SER A 203 3.96 -21.10 2.08
C SER A 203 4.69 -22.26 2.78
N GLU A 204 6.02 -22.18 2.95
CA GLU A 204 6.81 -23.18 3.66
C GLU A 204 6.39 -23.32 5.15
N HIS A 205 5.80 -22.24 5.71
CA HIS A 205 5.34 -22.17 7.11
C HIS A 205 3.84 -21.92 7.24
N LEU A 206 3.09 -21.87 6.14
CA LEU A 206 1.67 -21.45 6.09
C LEU A 206 1.45 -20.05 6.66
N THR A 207 2.45 -19.18 6.56
CA THR A 207 2.38 -17.80 7.04
C THR A 207 1.47 -16.98 6.15
N PRO A 208 0.42 -16.33 6.68
CA PRO A 208 -0.42 -15.41 5.90
C PRO A 208 0.37 -14.16 5.49
N VAL A 209 0.03 -13.62 4.31
CA VAL A 209 0.73 -12.48 3.73
C VAL A 209 -0.24 -11.40 3.28
N THR A 210 0.18 -10.14 3.40
CA THR A 210 -0.33 -9.01 2.61
C THR A 210 0.76 -8.60 1.64
N LEU A 211 0.38 -8.44 0.37
CA LEU A 211 1.27 -8.03 -0.71
C LEU A 211 0.72 -6.75 -1.35
N GLU A 212 1.48 -5.67 -1.24
CA GLU A 212 1.22 -4.41 -1.92
C GLU A 212 2.20 -4.28 -3.09
N LEU A 213 1.69 -4.47 -4.30
CA LEU A 213 2.49 -4.57 -5.51
C LEU A 213 2.18 -3.40 -6.46
N GLY A 214 2.86 -3.34 -7.58
CA GLY A 214 2.60 -2.32 -8.60
C GLY A 214 1.73 -2.82 -9.74
N GLY A 215 1.62 -2.02 -10.77
CA GLY A 215 0.90 -2.36 -11.99
C GLY A 215 0.87 -1.19 -12.98
N LYS A 216 0.31 -1.42 -14.18
CA LYS A 216 0.12 -0.36 -15.16
C LYS A 216 -1.21 0.35 -14.93
N SER A 217 -1.23 1.31 -14.02
CA SER A 217 -2.42 2.06 -13.60
C SER A 217 -2.92 2.98 -14.73
N PRO A 218 -4.10 2.70 -15.34
CA PRO A 218 -4.65 3.51 -16.41
C PRO A 218 -5.24 4.83 -15.89
N CYS A 219 -5.15 5.87 -16.74
CA CYS A 219 -5.86 7.12 -16.56
C CYS A 219 -6.76 7.37 -17.78
N ILE A 220 -8.03 7.05 -17.66
CA ILE A 220 -9.02 7.27 -18.71
C ILE A 220 -9.39 8.76 -18.73
N VAL A 221 -9.39 9.38 -19.90
CA VAL A 221 -9.87 10.75 -20.07
C VAL A 221 -10.91 10.75 -21.19
N ASP A 222 -12.16 10.93 -20.82
CA ASP A 222 -13.24 10.93 -21.77
C ASP A 222 -13.50 12.32 -22.36
N LYS A 223 -14.22 12.40 -23.46
CA LYS A 223 -14.45 13.65 -24.20
C LYS A 223 -15.20 14.73 -23.40
N THR A 224 -15.90 14.36 -22.32
CA THR A 224 -16.63 15.32 -21.47
C THR A 224 -15.72 15.94 -20.39
N ALA A 225 -14.51 15.43 -20.22
CA ALA A 225 -13.60 15.83 -19.15
C ALA A 225 -13.21 17.32 -19.22
N ASN A 226 -13.08 17.96 -18.06
CA ASN A 226 -12.45 19.27 -17.96
C ASN A 226 -10.93 19.13 -18.17
N LEU A 227 -10.46 19.29 -19.41
CA LEU A 227 -9.09 19.01 -19.83
C LEU A 227 -8.04 19.79 -19.04
N ARG A 228 -8.33 21.06 -18.72
CA ARG A 228 -7.40 21.90 -17.95
C ARG A 228 -7.21 21.36 -16.53
N LEU A 229 -8.29 20.95 -15.88
CA LEU A 229 -8.24 20.38 -14.53
C LEU A 229 -7.64 18.97 -14.55
N ALA A 230 -8.07 18.14 -15.53
CA ALA A 230 -7.53 16.80 -15.73
C ALA A 230 -6.02 16.83 -15.91
N ALA A 231 -5.49 17.62 -16.86
CA ALA A 231 -4.07 17.74 -17.08
C ALA A 231 -3.31 18.18 -15.80
N LYS A 232 -3.85 19.18 -15.07
CA LYS A 232 -3.24 19.64 -13.81
C LYS A 232 -3.12 18.54 -12.76
N ARG A 233 -4.18 17.74 -12.57
CA ARG A 233 -4.25 16.65 -11.57
C ARG A 233 -3.42 15.44 -12.01
N ILE A 234 -3.50 15.07 -13.29
CA ILE A 234 -2.69 13.97 -13.86
C ILE A 234 -1.20 14.24 -13.66
N LEU A 235 -0.74 15.45 -13.98
CA LEU A 235 0.68 15.80 -13.83
C LEU A 235 1.12 15.82 -12.37
N PHE A 236 0.27 16.27 -11.46
CA PHE A 236 0.54 16.17 -10.02
C PHE A 236 0.77 14.71 -9.63
N GLY A 237 -0.15 13.80 -9.98
CA GLY A 237 -0.03 12.39 -9.60
C GLY A 237 1.10 11.68 -10.31
N LYS A 238 1.34 12.00 -11.60
CA LYS A 238 2.39 11.34 -12.38
C LYS A 238 3.79 11.74 -11.98
N PHE A 239 4.03 13.02 -11.68
CA PHE A 239 5.39 13.51 -11.46
C PHE A 239 5.76 13.71 -9.97
N LEU A 240 4.83 13.48 -9.06
CA LEU A 240 5.13 13.33 -7.65
C LEU A 240 6.17 12.21 -7.47
N ASN A 241 7.19 12.43 -6.64
CA ASN A 241 8.31 11.49 -6.47
C ASN A 241 8.97 11.05 -7.80
N CYS A 242 8.99 11.93 -8.79
CA CYS A 242 9.47 11.61 -10.16
C CYS A 242 8.76 10.38 -10.78
N GLY A 243 7.48 10.16 -10.48
CA GLY A 243 6.70 9.04 -10.98
C GLY A 243 7.02 7.68 -10.36
N GLN A 244 7.86 7.64 -9.33
CA GLN A 244 8.25 6.42 -8.62
C GLN A 244 7.18 6.04 -7.58
N THR A 245 5.94 5.83 -8.04
CA THR A 245 4.75 5.63 -7.22
C THR A 245 3.89 4.52 -7.82
N CYS A 246 3.57 3.52 -7.02
CA CYS A 246 2.80 2.33 -7.46
C CYS A 246 1.38 2.65 -7.97
N VAL A 247 0.84 3.78 -7.58
CA VAL A 247 -0.45 4.31 -8.03
C VAL A 247 -0.33 5.50 -8.98
N ALA A 248 0.88 5.85 -9.44
CA ALA A 248 1.04 6.87 -10.49
C ALA A 248 0.32 6.42 -11.77
N GLN A 249 -0.24 7.38 -12.50
CA GLN A 249 -0.82 7.11 -13.82
C GLN A 249 0.29 6.57 -14.72
N ASP A 250 0.21 5.30 -15.07
CA ASP A 250 1.27 4.70 -15.89
C ASP A 250 1.11 5.04 -17.36
N TYR A 251 -0.15 5.29 -17.80
CA TYR A 251 -0.49 5.83 -19.11
C TYR A 251 -1.82 6.56 -19.09
N ILE A 252 -1.98 7.50 -20.04
CA ILE A 252 -3.28 8.11 -20.36
C ILE A 252 -3.93 7.29 -21.49
N TYR A 253 -5.22 7.02 -21.35
CA TYR A 253 -6.05 6.38 -22.37
C TYR A 253 -7.25 7.29 -22.63
N CYS A 254 -7.18 8.10 -23.69
CA CYS A 254 -8.13 9.17 -23.91
C CYS A 254 -9.00 8.99 -25.17
N ASP A 255 -10.11 9.69 -25.18
CA ASP A 255 -10.95 9.82 -26.37
C ASP A 255 -10.14 10.51 -27.50
N PRO A 256 -10.15 10.00 -28.74
CA PRO A 256 -9.38 10.58 -29.83
C PRO A 256 -9.79 12.03 -30.18
N GLU A 257 -11.04 12.41 -29.95
CA GLU A 257 -11.52 13.78 -30.23
C GLU A 257 -10.83 14.85 -29.38
N ILE A 258 -10.36 14.48 -28.18
CA ILE A 258 -9.74 15.42 -27.24
C ILE A 258 -8.22 15.29 -27.15
N LYS A 259 -7.60 14.30 -27.81
CA LYS A 259 -6.17 13.98 -27.65
C LYS A 259 -5.27 15.19 -27.84
N GLU A 260 -5.39 15.90 -28.96
CA GLU A 260 -4.55 17.06 -29.29
C GLU A 260 -4.68 18.19 -28.25
N ALA A 261 -5.92 18.48 -27.84
CA ALA A 261 -6.19 19.50 -26.81
C ALA A 261 -5.63 19.09 -25.44
N LEU A 262 -5.75 17.81 -25.08
CA LEU A 262 -5.19 17.27 -23.83
C LEU A 262 -3.67 17.34 -23.81
N VAL A 263 -2.99 16.94 -24.91
CA VAL A 263 -1.54 16.99 -25.04
C VAL A 263 -1.03 18.44 -24.96
N ALA A 264 -1.71 19.38 -25.64
CA ALA A 264 -1.38 20.80 -25.56
C ALA A 264 -1.50 21.32 -24.12
N GLU A 265 -2.55 20.91 -23.39
CA GLU A 265 -2.77 21.31 -22.00
C GLU A 265 -1.73 20.67 -21.06
N LEU A 266 -1.36 19.41 -21.27
CA LEU A 266 -0.27 18.74 -20.52
C LEU A 266 1.05 19.52 -20.65
N ARG A 267 1.45 19.87 -21.87
CA ARG A 267 2.65 20.70 -22.11
C ARG A 267 2.62 22.03 -21.38
N ARG A 268 1.47 22.73 -21.45
CA ARG A 268 1.27 24.01 -20.76
C ARG A 268 1.38 23.88 -19.25
N GLN A 269 0.79 22.84 -18.67
CA GLN A 269 0.80 22.60 -17.23
C GLN A 269 2.17 22.13 -16.72
N ILE A 270 2.95 21.36 -17.51
CA ILE A 270 4.32 21.00 -17.17
C ILE A 270 5.17 22.26 -17.00
N THR A 271 5.14 23.15 -18.01
CA THR A 271 5.88 24.42 -17.94
C THR A 271 5.44 25.27 -16.75
N ARG A 272 4.14 25.29 -16.43
CA ARG A 272 3.62 26.05 -15.30
C ARG A 272 4.05 25.50 -13.94
N GLN A 273 4.06 24.16 -13.77
CA GLN A 273 4.34 23.53 -12.48
C GLN A 273 5.84 23.33 -12.22
N TYR A 274 6.60 23.00 -13.25
CA TYR A 274 8.02 22.64 -13.14
C TYR A 274 8.98 23.71 -13.68
N GLY A 275 8.49 24.69 -14.42
CA GLY A 275 9.30 25.70 -15.10
C GLY A 275 9.74 25.24 -16.49
N LYS A 276 10.51 26.10 -17.19
CA LYS A 276 11.08 25.77 -18.52
C LYS A 276 12.24 24.78 -18.43
N GLU A 277 12.93 24.76 -17.30
CA GLU A 277 14.09 23.89 -17.00
C GLU A 277 13.77 23.06 -15.76
N ALA A 278 12.97 22.01 -15.94
CA ALA A 278 12.45 21.20 -14.83
C ALA A 278 13.55 20.60 -13.95
N LEU A 279 14.71 20.25 -14.51
CA LEU A 279 15.86 19.70 -13.77
C LEU A 279 16.51 20.71 -12.83
N LYS A 280 16.30 22.01 -13.03
CA LYS A 280 16.76 23.08 -12.12
C LYS A 280 15.76 23.40 -11.02
N ASN A 281 14.59 22.81 -11.05
CA ASN A 281 13.56 23.00 -10.01
C ASN A 281 13.99 22.30 -8.71
N ARG A 282 14.24 23.08 -7.66
CA ARG A 282 14.71 22.58 -6.35
C ARG A 282 13.73 21.67 -5.63
N ASN A 283 12.45 21.66 -6.04
CA ASN A 283 11.41 20.81 -5.50
C ASN A 283 11.20 19.53 -6.33
N TYR A 284 11.89 19.41 -7.47
CA TYR A 284 11.81 18.21 -8.29
C TYR A 284 12.87 17.20 -7.85
N GLY A 285 12.43 15.97 -7.56
CA GLY A 285 13.27 14.92 -7.00
C GLY A 285 14.23 14.27 -8.03
N LYS A 286 14.66 13.06 -7.72
CA LYS A 286 15.55 12.26 -8.57
C LYS A 286 15.14 10.79 -8.57
N ILE A 287 15.64 10.04 -9.54
CA ILE A 287 15.52 8.58 -9.59
C ILE A 287 16.44 7.96 -8.53
N ILE A 288 15.99 6.90 -7.88
CA ILE A 288 16.66 6.33 -6.72
C ILE A 288 18.09 5.86 -6.96
N ASN A 289 18.40 5.32 -8.14
CA ASN A 289 19.73 4.84 -8.50
C ASN A 289 19.94 4.78 -10.02
N GLU A 290 21.19 4.55 -10.45
CA GLU A 290 21.59 4.49 -11.85
C GLU A 290 20.86 3.38 -12.63
N LYS A 291 20.67 2.20 -12.04
CA LYS A 291 19.98 1.08 -12.70
C LYS A 291 18.54 1.47 -13.11
N HIS A 292 17.80 2.10 -12.21
CA HIS A 292 16.45 2.57 -12.50
C HIS A 292 16.45 3.76 -13.45
N PHE A 293 17.43 4.65 -13.32
CA PHE A 293 17.62 5.77 -14.24
C PHE A 293 17.83 5.27 -15.68
N ASP A 294 18.78 4.38 -15.90
CA ASP A 294 19.09 3.84 -17.22
C ASP A 294 17.87 3.10 -17.83
N ARG A 295 17.16 2.32 -17.02
CA ARG A 295 15.92 1.64 -17.44
C ARG A 295 14.84 2.62 -17.88
N ILE A 296 14.59 3.66 -17.09
CA ILE A 296 13.53 4.64 -17.39
C ILE A 296 13.92 5.49 -18.60
N ASN A 297 15.18 5.92 -18.66
CA ASN A 297 15.70 6.72 -19.77
C ASN A 297 15.61 5.96 -21.10
N SER A 298 15.82 4.65 -21.10
CA SER A 298 15.68 3.80 -22.30
C SER A 298 14.24 3.64 -22.81
N LEU A 299 13.23 4.02 -22.02
CA LEU A 299 11.82 4.00 -22.43
C LEU A 299 11.40 5.27 -23.19
N ILE A 300 12.25 6.31 -23.20
CA ILE A 300 11.95 7.57 -23.87
C ILE A 300 12.29 7.44 -25.36
N ASP A 301 11.26 7.40 -26.19
CA ASP A 301 11.40 7.44 -27.65
C ASP A 301 11.41 8.90 -28.11
N PRO A 302 12.54 9.41 -28.66
CA PRO A 302 12.62 10.79 -29.12
C PRO A 302 11.63 11.12 -30.23
N SER A 303 11.24 10.15 -31.05
CA SER A 303 10.30 10.37 -32.18
C SER A 303 8.86 10.54 -31.69
N LYS A 304 8.54 10.06 -30.49
CA LYS A 304 7.22 10.15 -29.84
C LYS A 304 7.18 11.20 -28.73
N THR A 305 8.33 11.81 -28.39
CA THR A 305 8.42 12.79 -27.30
C THR A 305 7.84 14.13 -27.74
N VAL A 306 6.78 14.57 -27.06
CA VAL A 306 6.13 15.87 -27.32
C VAL A 306 6.46 16.93 -26.27
N CYS A 307 6.98 16.51 -25.12
CA CYS A 307 7.44 17.41 -24.05
C CYS A 307 8.46 16.70 -23.17
N GLY A 308 9.47 17.41 -22.67
CA GLY A 308 10.54 16.85 -21.85
C GLY A 308 11.51 16.00 -22.67
N GLY A 309 11.93 14.87 -22.15
CA GLY A 309 12.87 13.93 -22.78
C GLY A 309 14.32 14.16 -22.39
N GLY A 310 14.64 15.29 -21.74
CA GLY A 310 15.99 15.57 -21.22
C GLY A 310 16.27 14.79 -19.93
N SER A 311 17.54 14.50 -19.70
CA SER A 311 17.96 13.81 -18.48
C SER A 311 19.38 14.22 -18.07
N ASN A 312 19.69 14.04 -16.80
CA ASN A 312 21.02 14.24 -16.25
C ASN A 312 21.40 13.02 -15.39
N ARG A 313 22.36 12.24 -15.87
CA ARG A 313 22.79 10.99 -15.21
C ARG A 313 23.57 11.25 -13.92
N GLU A 314 24.29 12.38 -13.81
CA GLU A 314 25.05 12.71 -12.61
C GLU A 314 24.14 13.01 -11.43
N THR A 315 23.01 13.71 -11.70
CA THR A 315 22.00 14.04 -10.68
C THR A 315 20.88 12.98 -10.58
N LEU A 316 20.88 11.98 -11.45
CA LEU A 316 19.84 10.95 -11.60
C LEU A 316 18.46 11.55 -11.88
N GLN A 317 18.38 12.65 -12.60
CA GLN A 317 17.13 13.34 -12.91
C GLN A 317 16.72 13.11 -14.36
N ILE A 318 15.43 12.88 -14.57
CA ILE A 318 14.78 12.78 -15.88
C ILE A 318 13.65 13.80 -15.90
N GLU A 319 13.55 14.59 -16.95
CA GLU A 319 12.50 15.60 -17.10
C GLU A 319 11.09 14.96 -17.08
N PRO A 320 10.08 15.69 -16.59
CA PRO A 320 8.68 15.34 -16.85
C PRO A 320 8.44 15.18 -18.35
N THR A 321 8.22 13.95 -18.79
CA THR A 321 8.22 13.57 -20.21
C THR A 321 6.85 13.05 -20.61
N VAL A 322 6.32 13.56 -21.74
CA VAL A 322 5.07 13.07 -22.35
C VAL A 322 5.40 12.48 -23.71
N LEU A 323 4.93 11.26 -23.95
CA LEU A 323 5.02 10.58 -25.24
C LEU A 323 3.63 10.53 -25.89
N ASP A 324 3.54 10.86 -27.17
CA ASP A 324 2.32 10.76 -27.98
C ASP A 324 2.47 9.67 -29.06
N ASN A 325 1.35 9.31 -29.68
CA ASN A 325 1.28 8.26 -30.68
C ASN A 325 1.87 6.92 -30.20
N VAL A 326 1.65 6.62 -28.92
CA VAL A 326 2.08 5.37 -28.28
C VAL A 326 1.02 4.29 -28.54
N THR A 327 1.49 3.06 -28.78
CA THR A 327 0.66 1.87 -28.89
C THR A 327 0.95 0.90 -27.75
N PHE A 328 0.10 -0.10 -27.55
CA PHE A 328 0.30 -1.12 -26.52
C PHE A 328 1.52 -2.02 -26.78
N GLU A 329 2.04 -2.03 -27.99
CA GLU A 329 3.22 -2.79 -28.44
C GLU A 329 4.56 -2.07 -28.12
N ASP A 330 4.50 -0.77 -27.84
CA ASP A 330 5.70 0.01 -27.55
C ASP A 330 6.40 -0.45 -26.24
N PRO A 331 7.73 -0.36 -26.16
CA PRO A 331 8.48 -0.77 -24.97
C PRO A 331 8.00 -0.14 -23.66
N VAL A 332 7.56 1.12 -23.69
CA VAL A 332 7.03 1.87 -22.56
C VAL A 332 5.72 1.27 -22.00
N MET A 333 5.04 0.46 -22.80
CA MET A 333 3.78 -0.20 -22.41
C MET A 333 3.95 -1.65 -21.92
N GLN A 334 5.15 -2.25 -22.03
CA GLN A 334 5.36 -3.67 -21.70
C GLN A 334 5.48 -3.94 -20.21
N GLN A 335 5.85 -2.95 -19.40
CA GLN A 335 5.99 -3.06 -17.95
C GLN A 335 5.66 -1.74 -17.27
N GLU A 336 5.49 -1.77 -15.96
CA GLU A 336 5.31 -0.56 -15.14
C GLU A 336 6.49 0.39 -15.32
N ILE A 337 6.20 1.65 -15.64
CA ILE A 337 7.23 2.66 -15.93
C ILE A 337 8.02 3.04 -14.67
N PHE A 338 7.28 3.31 -13.57
CA PHE A 338 7.84 3.72 -12.28
C PHE A 338 8.85 4.87 -12.40
N GLY A 339 8.47 5.88 -13.18
CA GLY A 339 9.30 7.02 -13.54
C GLY A 339 8.52 8.15 -14.23
N PRO A 340 9.17 9.29 -14.53
CA PRO A 340 8.52 10.50 -15.00
C PRO A 340 8.26 10.51 -16.52
N VAL A 341 7.75 9.39 -17.05
CA VAL A 341 7.39 9.24 -18.47
C VAL A 341 5.91 8.90 -18.55
N LEU A 342 5.15 9.68 -19.31
CA LEU A 342 3.69 9.57 -19.42
C LEU A 342 3.29 9.35 -20.88
N PRO A 343 3.04 8.13 -21.33
CA PRO A 343 2.51 7.83 -22.64
C PRO A 343 1.03 8.17 -22.75
N VAL A 344 0.64 8.67 -23.93
CA VAL A 344 -0.75 8.98 -24.28
C VAL A 344 -1.19 8.07 -25.43
N LEU A 345 -2.25 7.31 -25.16
CA LEU A 345 -2.90 6.40 -26.11
C LEU A 345 -4.36 6.83 -26.29
N THR A 346 -4.96 6.45 -27.41
CA THR A 346 -6.38 6.69 -27.70
C THR A 346 -7.16 5.38 -27.79
N TYR A 347 -8.43 5.41 -27.39
CA TYR A 347 -9.36 4.30 -27.53
C TYR A 347 -10.42 4.62 -28.62
N ASP A 348 -10.96 3.57 -29.23
CA ASP A 348 -12.05 3.73 -30.21
C ASP A 348 -13.42 3.95 -29.54
N SER A 349 -13.60 3.38 -28.38
CA SER A 349 -14.80 3.54 -27.54
C SER A 349 -14.50 3.25 -26.07
N LEU A 350 -15.28 3.85 -25.16
CA LEU A 350 -15.12 3.62 -23.72
C LEU A 350 -15.29 2.14 -23.36
N GLY A 351 -16.27 1.45 -23.97
CA GLY A 351 -16.44 0.00 -23.78
C GLY A 351 -15.26 -0.83 -24.29
N GLY A 352 -14.62 -0.40 -25.38
CA GLY A 352 -13.37 -0.95 -25.89
C GLY A 352 -12.21 -0.73 -24.92
N ALA A 353 -12.10 0.48 -24.33
CA ALA A 353 -11.11 0.79 -23.32
C ALA A 353 -11.26 -0.11 -22.08
N VAL A 354 -12.48 -0.28 -21.57
CA VAL A 354 -12.78 -1.19 -20.45
C VAL A 354 -12.36 -2.63 -20.78
N THR A 355 -12.68 -3.11 -21.99
CA THR A 355 -12.31 -4.46 -22.43
C THR A 355 -10.80 -4.63 -22.51
N LYS A 356 -10.08 -3.64 -23.05
CA LYS A 356 -8.62 -3.66 -23.13
C LYS A 356 -7.97 -3.67 -21.75
N ILE A 357 -8.42 -2.81 -20.82
CA ILE A 357 -7.91 -2.77 -19.45
C ILE A 357 -8.11 -4.11 -18.75
N ASN A 358 -9.30 -4.71 -18.87
CA ASN A 358 -9.59 -6.02 -18.26
C ASN A 358 -8.83 -7.18 -18.89
N SER A 359 -8.28 -7.02 -20.11
CA SER A 359 -7.42 -8.03 -20.74
C SER A 359 -5.96 -8.01 -20.26
N MET A 360 -5.59 -7.00 -19.47
CA MET A 360 -4.26 -6.85 -18.88
C MET A 360 -4.27 -7.27 -17.40
N ALA A 361 -3.09 -7.30 -16.77
CA ALA A 361 -2.95 -7.50 -15.33
C ALA A 361 -3.74 -6.43 -14.55
N HIS A 362 -4.41 -6.83 -13.47
CA HIS A 362 -5.21 -5.92 -12.65
C HIS A 362 -4.31 -4.83 -12.03
N PRO A 363 -4.56 -3.54 -12.33
CA PRO A 363 -3.75 -2.45 -11.80
C PRO A 363 -4.07 -2.19 -10.32
N LEU A 364 -3.08 -1.65 -9.60
CA LEU A 364 -3.30 -1.19 -8.23
C LEU A 364 -4.23 0.02 -8.19
N ALA A 365 -4.12 0.93 -9.16
CA ALA A 365 -5.02 2.07 -9.26
C ALA A 365 -5.63 2.24 -10.66
N LEU A 366 -6.84 2.85 -10.71
CA LEU A 366 -7.49 3.29 -11.93
C LEU A 366 -8.09 4.69 -11.72
N TYR A 367 -7.94 5.53 -12.73
CA TYR A 367 -8.45 6.89 -12.73
C TYR A 367 -9.32 7.14 -13.94
N ILE A 368 -10.41 7.90 -13.75
CA ILE A 368 -11.25 8.38 -14.83
C ILE A 368 -11.57 9.87 -14.66
N PHE A 369 -11.34 10.64 -15.72
CA PHE A 369 -11.76 12.04 -15.84
C PHE A 369 -12.93 12.11 -16.80
N THR A 370 -14.09 12.55 -16.31
CA THR A 370 -15.36 12.63 -17.04
C THR A 370 -16.35 13.52 -16.31
N GLU A 371 -17.18 14.24 -17.02
CA GLU A 371 -18.36 14.94 -16.46
C GLU A 371 -19.64 14.10 -16.64
N ASP A 372 -19.57 12.95 -17.32
CA ASP A 372 -20.68 12.00 -17.46
C ASP A 372 -20.62 10.92 -16.37
N GLU A 373 -21.57 11.00 -15.42
CA GLU A 373 -21.67 10.01 -14.33
C GLU A 373 -21.92 8.58 -14.83
N LYS A 374 -22.52 8.38 -16.02
CA LYS A 374 -22.75 7.03 -16.57
C LYS A 374 -21.42 6.41 -16.98
N ASN A 375 -20.55 7.20 -17.61
CA ASN A 375 -19.21 6.78 -17.99
C ASN A 375 -18.36 6.45 -16.75
N ALA A 376 -18.44 7.30 -15.70
CA ALA A 376 -17.78 7.03 -14.43
C ALA A 376 -18.25 5.70 -13.81
N ARG A 377 -19.56 5.48 -13.76
CA ARG A 377 -20.16 4.23 -13.24
C ARG A 377 -19.81 3.02 -14.09
N GLU A 378 -19.83 3.15 -15.42
CA GLU A 378 -19.46 2.05 -16.33
C GLU A 378 -18.04 1.57 -16.06
N VAL A 379 -17.07 2.49 -16.03
CA VAL A 379 -15.65 2.17 -15.79
C VAL A 379 -15.44 1.57 -14.40
N THR A 380 -15.96 2.21 -13.34
CA THR A 380 -15.76 1.76 -11.96
C THR A 380 -16.47 0.44 -11.65
N SER A 381 -17.51 0.08 -12.35
CA SER A 381 -18.25 -1.18 -12.16
C SER A 381 -17.69 -2.34 -12.97
N ARG A 382 -17.09 -2.06 -14.15
CA ARG A 382 -16.67 -3.09 -15.11
C ARG A 382 -15.17 -3.36 -15.11
N CYS A 383 -14.34 -2.41 -14.68
CA CYS A 383 -12.90 -2.63 -14.56
C CYS A 383 -12.55 -3.24 -13.20
N GLY A 384 -11.62 -4.20 -13.21
CA GLY A 384 -11.01 -4.74 -12.00
C GLY A 384 -9.77 -3.92 -11.63
N PHE A 385 -9.73 -3.33 -10.41
CA PHE A 385 -8.58 -2.55 -9.90
C PHE A 385 -8.62 -2.47 -8.37
N GLY A 386 -7.49 -2.15 -7.73
CA GLY A 386 -7.41 -2.05 -6.28
C GLY A 386 -8.18 -0.85 -5.71
N GLY A 387 -7.85 0.34 -6.16
CA GLY A 387 -8.53 1.58 -5.76
C GLY A 387 -8.41 2.67 -6.83
N GLY A 388 -9.08 3.82 -6.67
CA GLY A 388 -9.00 4.85 -7.70
C GLY A 388 -9.77 6.12 -7.40
N CYS A 389 -9.77 7.04 -8.38
CA CYS A 389 -10.49 8.29 -8.26
C CYS A 389 -11.29 8.61 -9.53
N ILE A 390 -12.42 9.24 -9.35
CA ILE A 390 -13.17 9.94 -10.39
C ILE A 390 -12.77 11.41 -10.32
N ASN A 391 -12.33 11.98 -11.45
CA ASN A 391 -11.90 13.37 -11.61
C ASN A 391 -10.75 13.82 -10.69
N ASP A 392 -10.02 12.88 -10.08
CA ASP A 392 -8.80 13.15 -9.35
C ASP A 392 -7.81 11.98 -9.43
N VAL A 393 -6.68 12.06 -8.75
CA VAL A 393 -5.65 11.04 -8.72
C VAL A 393 -5.05 10.91 -7.31
N LEU A 394 -4.56 9.74 -6.94
CA LEU A 394 -3.85 9.43 -5.69
C LEU A 394 -4.65 9.60 -4.38
N ILE A 395 -5.56 10.55 -4.28
CA ILE A 395 -6.18 10.94 -3.01
C ILE A 395 -6.98 9.81 -2.32
N HIS A 396 -7.33 8.74 -3.03
CA HIS A 396 -8.00 7.56 -2.45
C HIS A 396 -7.15 6.85 -1.39
N LEU A 397 -5.81 6.99 -1.45
CA LEU A 397 -4.89 6.44 -0.45
C LEU A 397 -4.64 7.39 0.75
N ALA A 398 -5.03 8.66 0.66
CA ALA A 398 -4.73 9.67 1.68
C ALA A 398 -5.80 9.73 2.78
N THR A 399 -6.46 8.63 3.09
CA THR A 399 -7.52 8.56 4.11
C THR A 399 -7.47 7.25 4.89
N SER A 400 -7.53 7.34 6.20
CA SER A 400 -7.65 6.17 7.09
C SER A 400 -9.09 5.60 7.17
N ASN A 401 -10.03 6.13 6.39
CA ASN A 401 -11.43 5.68 6.40
C ASN A 401 -11.76 4.66 5.29
N MET A 402 -10.81 4.41 4.39
CA MET A 402 -10.90 3.40 3.34
C MET A 402 -9.63 2.55 3.35
N GLY A 403 -9.78 1.25 3.16
CA GLY A 403 -8.64 0.37 2.98
C GLY A 403 -7.93 0.64 1.65
N PHE A 404 -6.62 0.44 1.64
CA PHE A 404 -5.78 0.51 0.46
C PHE A 404 -5.15 -0.86 0.21
N GLY A 405 -5.22 -1.33 -1.03
CA GLY A 405 -4.64 -2.61 -1.45
C GLY A 405 -5.06 -3.00 -2.85
N GLY A 406 -4.30 -3.91 -3.44
CA GLY A 406 -4.57 -4.49 -4.76
C GLY A 406 -5.20 -5.87 -4.70
N PHE A 407 -5.43 -6.46 -5.87
CA PHE A 407 -5.81 -7.86 -6.00
C PHE A 407 -5.23 -8.46 -7.29
N GLY A 408 -5.11 -9.79 -7.33
CA GLY A 408 -4.44 -10.46 -8.43
C GLY A 408 -2.97 -10.03 -8.53
N GLU A 409 -2.58 -9.52 -9.68
CA GLU A 409 -1.19 -9.13 -9.94
C GLU A 409 -0.77 -7.86 -9.20
N SER A 410 -1.71 -7.03 -8.76
CA SER A 410 -1.41 -5.83 -7.97
C SER A 410 -1.31 -6.06 -6.47
N GLY A 411 -1.67 -7.26 -5.99
CA GLY A 411 -1.48 -7.60 -4.58
C GLY A 411 -2.57 -8.46 -3.96
N MET A 412 -2.55 -8.54 -2.64
CA MET A 412 -3.57 -9.19 -1.82
C MET A 412 -3.58 -8.59 -0.42
N GLY A 413 -4.77 -8.44 0.14
CA GLY A 413 -4.99 -7.79 1.42
C GLY A 413 -5.28 -6.30 1.27
N SER A 414 -5.41 -5.61 2.39
CA SER A 414 -5.70 -4.18 2.46
C SER A 414 -5.25 -3.64 3.81
N TYR A 415 -4.84 -2.37 3.89
CA TYR A 415 -4.45 -1.73 5.14
C TYR A 415 -4.94 -0.26 5.17
N HIS A 416 -4.60 0.52 6.12
CA HIS A 416 -5.12 1.80 6.60
C HIS A 416 -6.34 1.66 7.52
N GLY A 417 -6.32 2.39 8.62
CA GLY A 417 -7.41 2.48 9.57
C GLY A 417 -7.89 1.11 10.10
N ILE A 418 -9.20 0.88 10.03
CA ILE A 418 -9.77 -0.39 10.50
C ILE A 418 -9.29 -1.59 9.70
N ASP A 419 -9.02 -1.42 8.40
CA ASP A 419 -8.57 -2.53 7.56
C ASP A 419 -7.13 -2.91 7.90
N GLY A 420 -6.26 -1.93 8.23
CA GLY A 420 -4.94 -2.18 8.77
C GLY A 420 -4.97 -2.95 10.09
N PHE A 421 -5.83 -2.51 11.03
CA PHE A 421 -6.02 -3.25 12.28
C PHE A 421 -6.49 -4.69 12.04
N ARG A 422 -7.41 -4.91 11.08
CA ARG A 422 -7.92 -6.24 10.71
C ARG A 422 -6.84 -7.10 10.05
N THR A 423 -6.04 -6.52 9.17
CA THR A 423 -4.95 -7.20 8.47
C THR A 423 -3.95 -7.81 9.43
N PHE A 424 -3.64 -7.12 10.52
CA PHE A 424 -2.73 -7.62 11.56
C PHE A 424 -3.43 -8.34 12.73
N SER A 425 -4.70 -8.71 12.55
CA SER A 425 -5.51 -9.40 13.56
C SER A 425 -6.16 -10.67 13.01
N HIS A 426 -6.03 -11.77 13.74
CA HIS A 426 -6.87 -12.95 13.55
C HIS A 426 -8.14 -12.82 14.39
N TYR A 427 -9.32 -13.08 13.80
CA TYR A 427 -10.59 -13.00 14.52
C TYR A 427 -11.03 -14.38 15.01
N LYS A 428 -10.97 -14.60 16.33
CA LYS A 428 -11.47 -15.83 16.98
C LYS A 428 -12.99 -15.77 17.08
N SER A 429 -13.68 -16.80 16.58
CA SER A 429 -15.12 -16.97 16.77
C SER A 429 -15.38 -17.79 18.01
N ILE A 430 -16.07 -17.23 19.00
CA ILE A 430 -16.26 -17.81 20.31
C ILE A 430 -17.78 -17.88 20.62
N VAL A 431 -18.19 -19.01 21.16
CA VAL A 431 -19.54 -19.22 21.72
C VAL A 431 -19.39 -19.47 23.22
N ASP A 432 -19.83 -18.53 24.05
CA ASP A 432 -19.90 -18.69 25.49
C ASP A 432 -21.25 -19.38 25.84
N LYS A 433 -21.21 -20.69 26.05
CA LYS A 433 -22.39 -21.51 26.38
C LYS A 433 -22.59 -21.57 27.88
N LYS A 434 -23.81 -21.27 28.35
CA LYS A 434 -24.15 -21.41 29.77
C LYS A 434 -24.27 -22.89 30.17
N THR A 435 -23.79 -23.22 31.36
CA THR A 435 -23.70 -24.61 31.88
C THR A 435 -24.93 -25.09 32.61
N TRP A 436 -25.85 -24.18 32.98
CA TRP A 436 -27.11 -24.52 33.69
C TRP A 436 -28.20 -25.12 32.78
N ILE A 437 -27.99 -25.08 31.45
CA ILE A 437 -28.90 -25.67 30.47
C ILE A 437 -28.16 -26.45 29.42
N ASP A 438 -28.67 -27.61 29.05
CA ASP A 438 -28.17 -28.38 27.94
C ASP A 438 -29.32 -28.94 27.09
N LEU A 439 -29.03 -29.22 25.83
CA LEU A 439 -30.03 -29.72 24.88
C LEU A 439 -29.79 -31.20 24.63
N PRO A 440 -30.62 -32.11 25.18
CA PRO A 440 -30.37 -33.55 25.10
C PRO A 440 -30.35 -34.10 23.66
N MET A 441 -30.97 -33.37 22.72
CA MET A 441 -31.03 -33.78 21.29
C MET A 441 -29.68 -33.78 20.58
N ARG A 442 -28.64 -33.17 21.14
CA ARG A 442 -27.29 -33.12 20.58
C ARG A 442 -26.46 -34.37 20.82
N TYR A 443 -26.90 -35.23 21.77
CA TYR A 443 -26.13 -36.41 22.18
C TYR A 443 -26.64 -37.69 21.53
N GLN A 444 -25.76 -38.71 21.48
CA GLN A 444 -26.07 -40.04 20.96
C GLN A 444 -27.35 -40.62 21.64
N LYS A 445 -28.01 -41.61 20.96
CA LYS A 445 -29.40 -42.08 21.12
C LYS A 445 -30.38 -41.09 20.50
N TYR A 446 -30.12 -40.72 19.25
CA TYR A 446 -30.97 -39.85 18.46
C TYR A 446 -32.37 -40.45 18.31
N ARG A 447 -33.36 -39.70 18.78
CA ARG A 447 -34.78 -40.05 18.69
C ARG A 447 -35.40 -39.29 17.51
N LYS A 448 -36.41 -39.89 16.85
CA LYS A 448 -37.12 -39.22 15.74
C LYS A 448 -37.74 -37.87 16.16
N ILE A 449 -38.11 -37.71 17.40
CA ILE A 449 -38.63 -36.44 17.92
C ILE A 449 -37.53 -35.36 17.94
N TYR A 450 -36.29 -35.72 18.31
CA TYR A 450 -35.15 -34.83 18.30
C TYR A 450 -34.79 -34.40 16.90
N GLU A 451 -34.86 -35.29 15.92
CA GLU A 451 -34.67 -34.95 14.51
C GLU A 451 -35.69 -33.90 14.02
N LYS A 452 -36.98 -34.08 14.36
CA LYS A 452 -37.99 -33.07 14.02
C LYS A 452 -37.73 -31.72 14.66
N MET A 453 -37.27 -31.66 15.90
CA MET A 453 -36.91 -30.42 16.60
C MET A 453 -35.70 -29.76 15.95
N VAL A 454 -34.64 -30.52 15.64
CA VAL A 454 -33.45 -29.99 14.94
C VAL A 454 -33.83 -29.41 13.58
N ARG A 455 -34.69 -30.12 12.79
CA ARG A 455 -35.18 -29.61 11.51
C ARG A 455 -35.98 -28.31 11.64
N LEU A 456 -36.69 -28.11 12.76
CA LEU A 456 -37.42 -26.86 13.02
C LEU A 456 -36.48 -25.68 13.33
N PHE A 457 -35.40 -25.93 14.11
CA PHE A 457 -34.47 -24.90 14.55
C PHE A 457 -33.40 -24.55 13.47
N MET A 458 -33.20 -25.40 12.46
CA MET A 458 -32.23 -25.20 11.39
C MET A 458 -32.84 -24.66 10.07
N ARG A 459 -34.08 -24.19 10.11
CA ARG A 459 -34.79 -23.58 8.97
C ARG A 459 -34.58 -22.08 8.87
#